data_85288ccd9ea0f17ec0fe91b0c47c89c9
#
_entry.id   85288ccd9ea0f17ec0fe91b0c47c89c9
#
_cell.length_a   1.000
_cell.length_b   1.000
_cell.length_c   1.000
_cell.angle_alpha   90.00
_cell.angle_beta   90.00
_cell.angle_gamma   90.00
#
_symmetry.space_group_name_H-M   'P 1'
#
loop_
_entity.id
_entity.type
_entity.pdbx_description
1 polymer ?
#
loop_
_entity_poly.entity_id
_entity_poly.type
_entity_poly.pdbx_seq_one_letter_code
_entity_poly.pdbx_strand_id
1 'polypeptide(L)'
;MYEYEEVSDMSIAAIKKLNSAGIKCSVLTKGMMPIELADLSKENEYGTTLISLSEDYRQKMEPYTAPYAERLAALRSLHDKGCKTWVSIEPYPTPNLIEQSLQELLTSVSFVDKIIFGRTNYSKEVSSYKTHKSFYNEAAQTVMTFCTEHDIAYHIKDGTITGEEMK
;
A
#
# COMPACT_ATOMS: atom_id res chain seq x y z
N MET A 1 4.98 10.54 14.95
CA MET A 1 5.55 11.08 13.69
C MET A 1 4.49 11.38 12.65
N TYR A 2 3.43 10.60 12.52
CA TYR A 2 2.33 10.86 11.57
C TYR A 2 1.39 12.02 11.98
N GLU A 3 1.58 12.58 13.16
CA GLU A 3 0.78 13.67 13.76
C GLU A 3 1.45 15.06 13.63
N TYR A 4 2.52 15.19 12.84
CA TYR A 4 3.14 16.50 12.65
C TYR A 4 2.39 17.31 11.60
N GLU A 5 1.51 18.20 12.06
CA GLU A 5 0.74 19.14 11.25
C GLU A 5 1.64 19.98 10.32
N GLU A 6 2.77 20.48 10.83
CA GLU A 6 3.75 21.22 10.03
C GLU A 6 4.29 20.44 8.82
N VAL A 7 4.53 19.13 8.97
CA VAL A 7 5.00 18.27 7.86
C VAL A 7 3.91 18.09 6.82
N SER A 8 2.66 17.95 7.26
CA SER A 8 1.49 17.87 6.39
C SER A 8 1.34 19.15 5.58
N ASP A 9 1.38 20.32 6.23
CA ASP A 9 1.25 21.64 5.59
C ASP A 9 2.36 21.90 4.59
N MET A 10 3.61 21.58 4.95
CA MET A 10 4.76 21.70 4.04
C MET A 10 4.57 20.79 2.81
N SER A 11 4.08 19.56 3.00
CA SER A 11 3.84 18.61 1.91
C SER A 11 2.74 19.13 0.97
N ILE A 12 1.63 19.62 1.50
CA ILE A 12 0.54 20.22 0.73
C ILE A 12 1.04 21.44 -0.05
N ALA A 13 1.81 22.32 0.58
CA ALA A 13 2.39 23.50 -0.06
C ALA A 13 3.33 23.12 -1.21
N ALA A 14 4.17 22.11 -1.02
CA ALA A 14 5.05 21.58 -2.05
C ALA A 14 4.27 21.02 -3.26
N ILE A 15 3.24 20.20 -2.99
CA ILE A 15 2.37 19.63 -4.03
C ILE A 15 1.66 20.75 -4.80
N LYS A 16 1.10 21.75 -4.11
CA LYS A 16 0.46 22.93 -4.74
C LYS A 16 1.41 23.63 -5.70
N LYS A 17 2.66 23.85 -5.28
CA LYS A 17 3.68 24.50 -6.10
C LYS A 17 4.05 23.67 -7.34
N LEU A 18 4.19 22.35 -7.18
CA LEU A 18 4.44 21.44 -8.31
C LEU A 18 3.26 21.42 -9.29
N ASN A 19 2.04 21.33 -8.78
CA ASN A 19 0.84 21.35 -9.61
C ASN A 19 0.69 22.68 -10.38
N SER A 20 1.05 23.83 -9.79
CA SER A 20 1.04 25.12 -10.49
C SER A 20 2.04 25.19 -11.64
N ALA A 21 3.07 24.35 -11.63
CA ALA A 21 4.03 24.18 -12.72
C ALA A 21 3.63 23.05 -13.70
N GLY A 22 2.41 22.51 -13.60
CA GLY A 22 1.93 21.42 -14.45
C GLY A 22 2.50 20.03 -14.11
N ILE A 23 3.14 19.88 -12.95
CA ILE A 23 3.76 18.62 -12.52
C ILE A 23 2.77 17.87 -11.64
N LYS A 24 2.38 16.64 -12.05
CA LYS A 24 1.60 15.72 -11.22
C LYS A 24 2.47 15.09 -10.14
N CYS A 25 1.87 14.81 -8.98
CA CYS A 25 2.54 14.21 -7.84
C CYS A 25 1.98 12.82 -7.54
N SER A 26 2.85 11.89 -7.17
CA SER A 26 2.47 10.63 -6.54
C SER A 26 2.93 10.64 -5.09
N VAL A 27 2.01 10.44 -4.16
CA VAL A 27 2.24 10.51 -2.71
C VAL A 27 2.05 9.15 -2.10
N LEU A 28 3.00 8.72 -1.25
CA LEU A 28 2.89 7.51 -0.45
C LEU A 28 3.22 7.83 1.01
N THR A 29 2.37 7.38 1.93
CA THR A 29 2.61 7.57 3.36
C THR A 29 2.14 6.37 4.19
N LYS A 30 2.69 6.25 5.39
CA LYS A 30 2.18 5.40 6.48
C LYS A 30 1.47 6.24 7.56
N GLY A 31 1.29 7.52 7.30
CA GLY A 31 0.49 8.46 8.10
C GLY A 31 -0.95 8.56 7.59
N MET A 32 -1.69 9.48 8.17
CA MET A 32 -3.00 9.87 7.68
C MET A 32 -2.86 10.89 6.56
N MET A 33 -3.60 10.70 5.49
CA MET A 33 -3.65 11.69 4.41
C MET A 33 -4.69 12.75 4.74
N PRO A 34 -4.33 14.04 4.71
CA PRO A 34 -5.29 15.11 4.92
C PRO A 34 -6.29 15.21 3.76
N ILE A 35 -7.53 15.50 4.08
CA ILE A 35 -8.62 15.55 3.10
C ILE A 35 -8.46 16.70 2.10
N GLU A 36 -7.71 17.74 2.47
CA GLU A 36 -7.35 18.90 1.65
C GLU A 36 -6.59 18.53 0.36
N LEU A 37 -5.98 17.36 0.32
CA LEU A 37 -5.36 16.82 -0.90
C LEU A 37 -6.38 16.64 -2.03
N ALA A 38 -7.66 16.46 -1.71
CA ALA A 38 -8.73 16.35 -2.70
C ALA A 38 -9.00 17.64 -3.48
N ASP A 39 -8.57 18.80 -2.94
CA ASP A 39 -8.71 20.10 -3.57
C ASP A 39 -7.56 20.43 -4.53
N LEU A 40 -6.56 19.53 -4.60
CA LEU A 40 -5.41 19.67 -5.49
C LEU A 40 -5.69 19.05 -6.87
N SER A 41 -4.67 19.01 -7.74
CA SER A 41 -4.82 18.46 -9.10
C SER A 41 -5.38 17.03 -9.08
N LYS A 42 -6.39 16.74 -9.87
CA LYS A 42 -6.97 15.40 -10.06
C LYS A 42 -6.03 14.43 -10.79
N GLU A 43 -4.93 14.95 -11.35
CA GLU A 43 -3.88 14.11 -11.92
C GLU A 43 -2.93 13.51 -10.88
N ASN A 44 -2.97 14.03 -9.64
CA ASN A 44 -2.19 13.47 -8.54
C ASN A 44 -2.69 12.07 -8.16
N GLU A 45 -1.78 11.26 -7.64
CA GLU A 45 -2.07 9.92 -7.13
C GLU A 45 -1.71 9.85 -5.64
N TYR A 46 -2.61 9.31 -4.83
CA TYR A 46 -2.46 9.21 -3.37
C TYR A 46 -2.47 7.76 -2.93
N GLY A 47 -1.43 7.34 -2.23
CA GLY A 47 -1.27 5.96 -1.79
C GLY A 47 -0.89 5.80 -0.33
N THR A 48 -1.32 4.69 0.26
CA THR A 48 -0.87 4.28 1.59
C THR A 48 -0.21 2.91 1.55
N THR A 49 0.70 2.65 2.51
CA THR A 49 1.22 1.29 2.72
C THR A 49 0.27 0.54 3.66
N LEU A 50 -0.14 -0.66 3.26
CA LEU A 50 -0.96 -1.55 4.06
C LEU A 50 -0.48 -2.99 3.89
N ILE A 51 0.24 -3.52 4.87
CA ILE A 51 0.84 -4.86 4.80
C ILE A 51 0.13 -5.89 5.68
N SER A 52 -0.80 -5.44 6.51
CA SER A 52 -1.62 -6.25 7.41
C SER A 52 -2.88 -5.49 7.81
N LEU A 53 -3.83 -6.18 8.43
CA LEU A 53 -4.97 -5.58 9.15
C LEU A 53 -4.81 -5.70 10.68
N SER A 54 -3.74 -6.33 11.15
CA SER A 54 -3.46 -6.51 12.59
C SER A 54 -2.74 -5.30 13.18
N GLU A 55 -3.38 -4.63 14.13
CA GLU A 55 -2.77 -3.51 14.86
C GLU A 55 -1.60 -3.94 15.74
N ASP A 56 -1.62 -5.15 16.30
CA ASP A 56 -0.51 -5.70 17.07
C ASP A 56 0.73 -5.87 16.17
N TYR A 57 0.52 -6.35 14.93
CA TYR A 57 1.59 -6.45 13.95
C TYR A 57 2.13 -5.08 13.55
N ARG A 58 1.23 -4.09 13.32
CA ARG A 58 1.64 -2.71 13.03
C ARG A 58 2.50 -2.12 14.13
N GLN A 59 2.07 -2.25 15.38
CA GLN A 59 2.83 -1.70 16.53
C GLN A 59 4.23 -2.31 16.63
N LYS A 60 4.38 -3.58 16.28
CA LYS A 60 5.67 -4.29 16.29
C LYS A 60 6.56 -3.93 15.11
N MET A 61 6.00 -3.86 13.89
CA MET A 61 6.76 -3.75 12.64
C MET A 61 6.81 -2.34 12.08
N GLU A 62 5.80 -1.53 12.37
CA GLU A 62 5.66 -0.15 11.91
C GLU A 62 5.34 0.80 13.07
N PRO A 63 6.17 0.82 14.14
CA PRO A 63 5.93 1.73 15.26
C PRO A 63 5.94 3.18 14.75
N TYR A 64 5.17 4.04 15.39
CA TYR A 64 5.05 5.47 15.05
C TYR A 64 4.36 5.77 13.70
N THR A 65 3.59 4.83 13.17
CA THR A 65 2.77 5.03 11.99
C THR A 65 1.28 5.09 12.37
N ALA A 66 0.44 5.64 11.51
CA ALA A 66 -1.00 5.70 11.76
C ALA A 66 -1.63 4.28 11.83
N PRO A 67 -2.67 4.06 12.63
CA PRO A 67 -3.44 2.84 12.62
C PRO A 67 -3.93 2.46 11.23
N TYR A 68 -3.97 1.18 10.90
CA TYR A 68 -4.37 0.73 9.56
C TYR A 68 -5.78 1.17 9.19
N ALA A 69 -6.73 1.10 10.13
CA ALA A 69 -8.10 1.55 9.91
C ALA A 69 -8.19 3.05 9.56
N GLU A 70 -7.39 3.88 10.21
CA GLU A 70 -7.34 5.33 9.95
C GLU A 70 -6.71 5.63 8.59
N ARG A 71 -5.63 4.91 8.20
CA ARG A 71 -5.04 5.05 6.85
C ARG A 71 -6.06 4.72 5.76
N LEU A 72 -6.81 3.62 5.94
CA LEU A 72 -7.84 3.19 5.00
C LEU A 72 -8.99 4.19 4.92
N ALA A 73 -9.47 4.69 6.06
CA ALA A 73 -10.55 5.68 6.10
C ALA A 73 -10.14 6.99 5.39
N ALA A 74 -8.91 7.46 5.64
CA ALA A 74 -8.37 8.65 4.98
C ALA A 74 -8.26 8.46 3.47
N LEU A 75 -7.71 7.31 3.01
CA LEU A 75 -7.58 7.00 1.60
C LEU A 75 -8.94 6.88 0.90
N ARG A 76 -9.92 6.21 1.55
CA ARG A 76 -11.29 6.09 1.04
C ARG A 76 -11.95 7.46 0.90
N SER A 77 -11.75 8.35 1.87
CA SER A 77 -12.30 9.71 1.79
C SER A 77 -11.75 10.50 0.59
N LEU A 78 -10.49 10.29 0.21
CA LEU A 78 -9.91 10.87 -1.00
C LEU A 78 -10.48 10.22 -2.26
N HIS A 79 -10.61 8.89 -2.28
CA HIS A 79 -11.22 8.15 -3.39
C HIS A 79 -12.67 8.63 -3.65
N ASP A 80 -13.50 8.74 -2.60
CA ASP A 80 -14.89 9.18 -2.69
C ASP A 80 -15.03 10.63 -3.21
N LYS A 81 -13.95 11.42 -3.09
CA LYS A 81 -13.84 12.77 -3.71
C LYS A 81 -13.28 12.74 -5.13
N GLY A 82 -13.11 11.57 -5.73
CA GLY A 82 -12.65 11.38 -7.12
C GLY A 82 -11.15 11.58 -7.31
N CYS A 83 -10.34 11.38 -6.26
CA CYS A 83 -8.89 11.30 -6.39
C CYS A 83 -8.46 9.92 -6.87
N LYS A 84 -7.37 9.86 -7.64
CA LYS A 84 -6.71 8.60 -7.99
C LYS A 84 -6.01 8.04 -6.76
N THR A 85 -6.37 6.82 -6.34
CA THR A 85 -5.88 6.20 -5.11
C THR A 85 -5.18 4.87 -5.35
N TRP A 86 -4.24 4.53 -4.48
CA TRP A 86 -3.53 3.26 -4.58
C TRP A 86 -3.03 2.76 -3.22
N VAL A 87 -2.78 1.45 -3.15
CA VAL A 87 -2.23 0.82 -1.94
C VAL A 87 -0.96 0.07 -2.27
N SER A 88 0.08 0.26 -1.45
CA SER A 88 1.29 -0.55 -1.47
C SER A 88 1.18 -1.66 -0.42
N ILE A 89 1.04 -2.89 -0.89
CA ILE A 89 1.11 -4.11 -0.07
C ILE A 89 2.57 -4.62 -0.15
N GLU A 90 3.49 -3.77 0.27
CA GLU A 90 4.93 -4.04 0.30
C GLU A 90 5.57 -3.35 1.50
N PRO A 91 6.41 -4.09 2.25
CA PRO A 91 6.80 -5.49 2.09
C PRO A 91 5.76 -6.48 2.67
N TYR A 92 5.18 -7.36 1.86
CA TYR A 92 4.20 -8.34 2.36
C TYR A 92 4.88 -9.42 3.22
N PRO A 93 4.41 -9.68 4.46
CA PRO A 93 5.05 -10.63 5.35
C PRO A 93 4.74 -12.09 4.99
N THR A 94 5.68 -12.98 5.31
CA THR A 94 5.48 -14.43 5.24
C THR A 94 4.72 -14.96 6.46
N PRO A 95 4.07 -16.14 6.38
CA PRO A 95 3.26 -16.71 7.48
C PRO A 95 4.00 -16.92 8.80
N ASN A 96 5.32 -17.11 8.79
CA ASN A 96 6.10 -17.21 10.03
C ASN A 96 6.30 -15.86 10.76
N LEU A 97 5.99 -14.75 10.13
CA LEU A 97 5.95 -13.42 10.76
C LEU A 97 4.57 -13.08 11.28
N ILE A 98 3.55 -13.38 10.49
CA ILE A 98 2.13 -13.24 10.84
C ILE A 98 1.28 -14.14 9.96
N GLU A 99 0.37 -14.89 10.59
CA GLU A 99 -0.71 -15.58 9.90
C GLU A 99 -1.83 -14.58 9.60
N GLN A 100 -2.14 -14.36 8.32
CA GLN A 100 -3.20 -13.44 7.87
C GLN A 100 -3.77 -13.87 6.53
N SER A 101 -5.00 -13.44 6.26
CA SER A 101 -5.68 -13.65 4.99
C SER A 101 -5.32 -12.53 4.00
N LEU A 102 -4.63 -12.88 2.90
CA LEU A 102 -4.41 -11.94 1.80
C LEU A 102 -5.73 -11.52 1.15
N GLN A 103 -6.71 -12.43 1.07
CA GLN A 103 -8.03 -12.16 0.50
C GLN A 103 -8.79 -11.09 1.31
N GLU A 104 -8.75 -11.16 2.65
CA GLU A 104 -9.37 -10.14 3.50
C GLU A 104 -8.69 -8.78 3.33
N LEU A 105 -7.35 -8.77 3.26
CA LEU A 105 -6.59 -7.55 3.01
C LEU A 105 -6.97 -6.93 1.65
N LEU A 106 -7.01 -7.72 0.58
CA LEU A 106 -7.42 -7.26 -0.76
C LEU A 106 -8.85 -6.74 -0.76
N THR A 107 -9.78 -7.44 -0.11
CA THR A 107 -11.17 -7.00 0.02
C THR A 107 -11.28 -5.65 0.72
N SER A 108 -10.48 -5.40 1.76
CA SER A 108 -10.49 -4.13 2.50
C SER A 108 -10.07 -2.92 1.63
N VAL A 109 -9.29 -3.17 0.58
CA VAL A 109 -8.77 -2.14 -0.34
C VAL A 109 -9.39 -2.19 -1.74
N SER A 110 -10.47 -2.95 -1.94
CA SER A 110 -11.11 -3.14 -3.26
C SER A 110 -11.66 -1.87 -3.92
N PHE A 111 -11.65 -0.74 -3.21
CA PHE A 111 -12.11 0.56 -3.71
C PHE A 111 -11.02 1.36 -4.43
N VAL A 112 -9.75 1.00 -4.33
CA VAL A 112 -8.65 1.78 -4.91
C VAL A 112 -8.48 1.54 -6.41
N ASP A 113 -7.85 2.50 -7.09
CA ASP A 113 -7.61 2.40 -8.54
C ASP A 113 -6.42 1.48 -8.87
N LYS A 114 -5.48 1.29 -7.90
CA LYS A 114 -4.28 0.48 -8.15
C LYS A 114 -3.75 -0.18 -6.88
N ILE A 115 -3.25 -1.40 -7.02
CA ILE A 115 -2.53 -2.15 -5.98
C ILE A 115 -1.09 -2.41 -6.44
N ILE A 116 -0.13 -2.10 -5.58
CA ILE A 116 1.28 -2.49 -5.74
C ILE A 116 1.56 -3.60 -4.74
N PHE A 117 2.08 -4.72 -5.21
CA PHE A 117 2.40 -5.87 -4.37
C PHE A 117 3.87 -6.24 -4.46
N GLY A 118 4.50 -6.50 -3.30
CA GLY A 118 5.90 -6.87 -3.27
C GLY A 118 6.29 -7.69 -2.05
N ARG A 119 7.28 -8.56 -2.24
CA ARG A 119 7.84 -9.40 -1.18
C ARG A 119 8.64 -8.58 -0.17
N THR A 120 8.84 -9.15 1.02
CA THR A 120 9.85 -8.66 1.96
C THR A 120 11.24 -9.06 1.49
N ASN A 121 12.10 -8.06 1.30
CA ASN A 121 13.49 -8.24 0.91
C ASN A 121 14.42 -8.11 2.12
N TYR A 122 15.60 -8.74 2.04
CA TYR A 122 16.70 -8.61 3.02
C TYR A 122 16.34 -8.99 4.47
N SER A 123 15.34 -9.88 4.67
CA SER A 123 14.97 -10.40 5.99
C SER A 123 15.46 -11.85 6.15
N LYS A 124 16.18 -12.10 7.23
CA LYS A 124 16.61 -13.46 7.59
C LYS A 124 15.42 -14.31 8.02
N GLU A 125 14.45 -13.69 8.71
CA GLU A 125 13.22 -14.34 9.17
C GLU A 125 12.41 -14.83 7.98
N VAL A 126 12.20 -14.00 6.97
CA VAL A 126 11.51 -14.36 5.73
C VAL A 126 12.27 -15.45 4.98
N SER A 127 13.61 -15.33 4.89
CA SER A 127 14.45 -16.34 4.22
C SER A 127 14.47 -17.69 4.93
N SER A 128 14.18 -17.72 6.24
CA SER A 128 14.04 -18.96 7.01
C SER A 128 12.74 -19.72 6.73
N TYR A 129 11.74 -19.08 6.15
CA TYR A 129 10.52 -19.73 5.69
C TYR A 129 10.83 -20.50 4.40
N LYS A 130 10.93 -21.81 4.53
CA LYS A 130 11.46 -22.69 3.47
C LYS A 130 10.77 -22.55 2.11
N THR A 131 9.47 -22.27 2.13
CA THR A 131 8.63 -22.11 0.93
C THR A 131 8.36 -20.65 0.59
N HIS A 132 9.18 -19.70 1.04
CA HIS A 132 8.93 -18.26 0.81
C HIS A 132 8.81 -17.89 -0.68
N LYS A 133 9.54 -18.58 -1.57
CA LYS A 133 9.47 -18.30 -3.01
C LYS A 133 8.13 -18.72 -3.60
N SER A 134 7.68 -19.96 -3.37
CA SER A 134 6.36 -20.42 -3.83
C SER A 134 5.24 -19.62 -3.19
N PHE A 135 5.35 -19.30 -1.90
CA PHE A 135 4.42 -18.43 -1.20
C PHE A 135 4.24 -17.08 -1.90
N TYR A 136 5.33 -16.39 -2.28
CA TYR A 136 5.22 -15.11 -2.98
C TYR A 136 4.71 -15.25 -4.42
N ASN A 137 5.03 -16.34 -5.10
CA ASN A 137 4.47 -16.64 -6.43
C ASN A 137 2.94 -16.82 -6.36
N GLU A 138 2.45 -17.61 -5.39
CA GLU A 138 1.03 -17.83 -5.15
C GLU A 138 0.31 -16.55 -4.71
N ALA A 139 0.90 -15.79 -3.79
CA ALA A 139 0.36 -14.51 -3.33
C ALA A 139 0.27 -13.49 -4.47
N ALA A 140 1.30 -13.39 -5.31
CA ALA A 140 1.27 -12.51 -6.49
C ALA A 140 0.17 -12.94 -7.48
N GLN A 141 -0.01 -14.24 -7.71
CA GLN A 141 -1.08 -14.75 -8.57
C GLN A 141 -2.46 -14.40 -7.99
N THR A 142 -2.65 -14.53 -6.67
CA THR A 142 -3.88 -14.15 -5.98
C THR A 142 -4.18 -12.66 -6.18
N VAL A 143 -3.17 -11.78 -6.03
CA VAL A 143 -3.34 -10.34 -6.27
C VAL A 143 -3.72 -10.05 -7.72
N MET A 144 -3.04 -10.66 -8.69
CA MET A 144 -3.33 -10.45 -10.10
C MET A 144 -4.77 -10.88 -10.45
N THR A 145 -5.19 -12.05 -9.97
CA THR A 145 -6.56 -12.57 -10.19
C THR A 145 -7.59 -11.63 -9.57
N PHE A 146 -7.42 -11.28 -8.29
CA PHE A 146 -8.31 -10.35 -7.60
C PHE A 146 -8.44 -9.00 -8.32
N CYS A 147 -7.32 -8.40 -8.69
CA CYS A 147 -7.32 -7.11 -9.38
C CYS A 147 -8.02 -7.19 -10.75
N THR A 148 -7.84 -8.28 -11.48
CA THR A 148 -8.50 -8.49 -12.76
C THR A 148 -10.01 -8.63 -12.59
N GLU A 149 -10.48 -9.37 -11.57
CA GLU A 149 -11.90 -9.57 -11.28
C GLU A 149 -12.60 -8.30 -10.81
N HIS A 150 -11.87 -7.35 -10.22
CA HIS A 150 -12.41 -6.11 -9.65
C HIS A 150 -12.08 -4.85 -10.48
N ASP A 151 -11.51 -5.01 -11.69
CA ASP A 151 -11.08 -3.90 -12.56
C ASP A 151 -10.12 -2.90 -11.88
N ILE A 152 -9.20 -3.43 -11.06
CA ILE A 152 -8.18 -2.68 -10.35
C ILE A 152 -6.84 -2.82 -11.09
N ALA A 153 -6.16 -1.72 -11.38
CA ALA A 153 -4.80 -1.78 -11.91
C ALA A 153 -3.84 -2.39 -10.88
N TYR A 154 -2.84 -3.16 -11.33
CA TYR A 154 -1.86 -3.71 -10.41
C TYR A 154 -0.43 -3.60 -10.93
N HIS A 155 0.52 -3.64 -10.00
CA HIS A 155 1.93 -3.76 -10.28
C HIS A 155 2.58 -4.75 -9.30
N ILE A 156 3.14 -5.82 -9.82
CA ILE A 156 3.93 -6.76 -9.03
C ILE A 156 5.39 -6.32 -9.09
N LYS A 157 5.97 -6.02 -7.94
CA LYS A 157 7.37 -5.57 -7.84
C LYS A 157 8.35 -6.60 -8.38
N ASP A 158 9.39 -6.12 -9.04
CA ASP A 158 10.46 -6.96 -9.58
C ASP A 158 11.06 -7.88 -8.50
N GLY A 159 11.26 -9.14 -8.86
CA GLY A 159 11.79 -10.16 -7.98
C GLY A 159 10.80 -10.71 -6.95
N THR A 160 9.52 -10.27 -6.94
CA THR A 160 8.47 -10.90 -6.12
C THR A 160 8.15 -12.29 -6.64
N ILE A 161 7.94 -12.40 -7.95
CA ILE A 161 7.82 -13.69 -8.63
C ILE A 161 9.21 -14.19 -8.95
N THR A 162 9.52 -15.40 -8.53
CA THR A 162 10.81 -16.05 -8.82
C THR A 162 10.58 -17.22 -9.78
N GLY A 163 11.47 -17.38 -10.77
CA GLY A 163 11.35 -18.37 -11.84
C GLY A 163 11.58 -19.83 -11.43
N GLU A 164 11.25 -20.24 -10.21
CA GLU A 164 11.11 -21.65 -9.89
C GLU A 164 9.76 -22.11 -10.43
N GLU A 165 9.84 -22.87 -11.52
CA GLU A 165 8.70 -23.55 -12.13
C GLU A 165 7.85 -24.22 -11.06
N MET A 166 6.52 -23.99 -11.13
CA MET A 166 5.56 -24.81 -10.42
C MET A 166 5.76 -26.27 -10.88
N LYS A 167 6.39 -27.06 -10.00
CA LYS A 167 6.47 -28.51 -10.17
C LYS A 167 5.24 -29.18 -9.59
#